data_d77f09857397acb6ccd6913de6d5218e
#
_entry.id   d77f09857397acb6ccd6913de6d5218e
#
_cell.length_a   1.000
_cell.length_b   1.000
_cell.length_c   1.000
_cell.angle_alpha   90.00
_cell.angle_beta   90.00
_cell.angle_gamma   90.00
#
_symmetry.space_group_name_H-M   'P 1'
#
loop_
_entity.id
_entity.type
_entity.pdbx_description
1 polymer ?
#
loop_
_entity_poly.entity_id
_entity_poly.type
_entity_poly.pdbx_seq_one_letter_code
_entity_poly.pdbx_strand_id
1 'polypeptide(L)'
;KLNTRVSLQWCFTGNSGMGKGTVARIIARIYKAMGIIDKSEVTSFKVERLLGLTEEDAIQSIGMALLQSKGGLFFFDEDSSSLNEVSGFRDRVRAILVNQLATQPGAYNVIYAKQDPPRQIINDEVEKVSDMINILVFEDYTADQLMEILKRDLATDNTRMTRTAQQHMEQFISYIVANKKRSHASARLIKLVAEMMIRNRVQRLAQNKKANDVDVKHSVTKQDVEMFTPAMLDSMTSERNTIGYKQ
;
A
#
# COMPACT_ATOMS: atom_id res chain seq x y z
N LYS A 1 -34.73 15.94 7.75
CA LYS A 1 -33.74 15.59 6.71
C LYS A 1 -32.54 16.48 6.94
N LEU A 2 -31.53 16.00 7.63
CA LEU A 2 -30.25 16.69 7.75
C LEU A 2 -29.59 16.67 6.35
N ASN A 3 -29.58 17.82 5.71
CA ASN A 3 -28.98 18.02 4.39
C ASN A 3 -27.50 18.38 4.55
N THR A 4 -26.80 17.65 5.43
CA THR A 4 -25.35 17.73 5.54
C THR A 4 -24.78 16.93 4.36
N ARG A 5 -24.33 17.62 3.32
CA ARG A 5 -23.49 17.01 2.27
C ARG A 5 -22.17 16.60 2.93
N VAL A 6 -22.11 15.37 3.38
CA VAL A 6 -20.86 14.76 3.84
C VAL A 6 -19.99 14.60 2.61
N SER A 7 -18.82 15.24 2.58
CA SER A 7 -17.86 14.98 1.51
C SER A 7 -17.40 13.53 1.63
N LEU A 8 -17.55 12.78 0.54
CA LEU A 8 -17.08 11.40 0.41
C LEU A 8 -15.69 11.33 -0.25
N GLN A 9 -15.03 12.48 -0.36
CA GLN A 9 -13.69 12.56 -0.90
C GLN A 9 -12.67 12.53 0.23
N TRP A 10 -11.62 11.75 0.05
CA TRP A 10 -10.55 11.56 1.01
C TRP A 10 -9.19 11.84 0.40
N CYS A 11 -8.32 12.42 1.19
CA CYS A 11 -6.88 12.48 0.93
C CYS A 11 -6.16 11.54 1.91
N PHE A 12 -5.52 10.50 1.40
CA PHE A 12 -4.69 9.59 2.18
C PHE A 12 -3.23 10.00 2.01
N THR A 13 -2.56 10.28 3.10
CA THR A 13 -1.17 10.69 3.10
C THR A 13 -0.32 9.80 4.00
N GLY A 14 0.92 9.56 3.62
CA GLY A 14 1.86 8.71 4.35
C GLY A 14 2.73 7.88 3.42
N ASN A 15 3.75 7.23 3.96
CA ASN A 15 4.73 6.46 3.21
C ASN A 15 4.11 5.31 2.41
N SER A 16 4.85 4.84 1.39
CA SER A 16 4.44 3.69 0.59
C SER A 16 4.30 2.43 1.45
N GLY A 17 3.27 1.62 1.15
CA GLY A 17 3.04 0.36 1.85
C GLY A 17 2.45 0.46 3.25
N MET A 18 1.98 1.64 3.69
CA MET A 18 1.32 1.86 4.99
C MET A 18 -0.16 1.43 5.02
N GLY A 19 -0.65 0.72 4.02
CA GLY A 19 -2.00 0.17 4.04
C GLY A 19 -3.08 1.07 3.43
N LYS A 20 -2.74 2.20 2.79
CA LYS A 20 -3.71 3.12 2.14
C LYS A 20 -4.75 2.39 1.29
N GLY A 21 -4.32 1.54 0.37
CA GLY A 21 -5.24 0.76 -0.48
C GLY A 21 -6.06 -0.30 0.29
N THR A 22 -5.58 -0.80 1.41
CA THR A 22 -6.34 -1.72 2.29
C THR A 22 -7.47 -0.97 2.98
N VAL A 23 -7.19 0.22 3.53
CA VAL A 23 -8.21 1.07 4.17
C VAL A 23 -9.24 1.54 3.15
N ALA A 24 -8.82 1.88 1.92
CA ALA A 24 -9.75 2.24 0.83
C ALA A 24 -10.78 1.12 0.57
N ARG A 25 -10.35 -0.15 0.55
CA ARG A 25 -11.27 -1.30 0.41
C ARG A 25 -12.21 -1.48 1.61
N ILE A 26 -11.75 -1.16 2.81
CA ILE A 26 -12.59 -1.19 4.01
C ILE A 26 -13.65 -0.09 3.92
N ILE A 27 -13.26 1.14 3.57
CA ILE A 27 -14.20 2.26 3.39
C ILE A 27 -15.25 1.94 2.32
N ALA A 28 -14.85 1.36 1.19
CA ALA A 28 -15.80 0.97 0.14
C ALA A 28 -16.85 -0.04 0.66
N ARG A 29 -16.42 -1.02 1.50
CA ARG A 29 -17.37 -1.96 2.12
C ARG A 29 -18.30 -1.27 3.11
N ILE A 30 -17.79 -0.35 3.91
CA ILE A 30 -18.60 0.43 4.86
C ILE A 30 -19.62 1.29 4.08
N TYR A 31 -19.19 2.01 3.05
CA TYR A 31 -20.06 2.85 2.24
C TYR A 31 -21.15 2.04 1.53
N LYS A 32 -20.80 0.85 1.04
CA LYS A 32 -21.79 -0.08 0.48
C LYS A 32 -22.81 -0.54 1.54
N ALA A 33 -22.35 -0.92 2.73
CA ALA A 33 -23.23 -1.35 3.81
C ALA A 33 -24.16 -0.22 4.29
N MET A 34 -23.72 1.03 4.22
CA MET A 34 -24.52 2.23 4.53
C MET A 34 -25.44 2.67 3.39
N GLY A 35 -25.39 2.04 2.21
CA GLY A 35 -26.15 2.44 1.04
C GLY A 35 -25.71 3.75 0.39
N ILE A 36 -24.46 4.18 0.65
CA ILE A 36 -23.87 5.40 0.10
C ILE A 36 -23.38 5.17 -1.33
N ILE A 37 -22.85 3.96 -1.59
CA ILE A 37 -22.41 3.52 -2.93
C ILE A 37 -23.11 2.21 -3.31
N ASP A 38 -23.23 1.96 -4.61
CA ASP A 38 -23.93 0.78 -5.15
C ASP A 38 -23.05 -0.48 -5.13
N LYS A 39 -21.72 -0.32 -5.18
CA LYS A 39 -20.73 -1.39 -5.30
C LYS A 39 -19.62 -1.21 -4.28
N SER A 40 -19.15 -2.30 -3.63
CA SER A 40 -17.98 -2.26 -2.76
C SER A 40 -16.65 -2.35 -3.52
N GLU A 41 -16.68 -2.27 -4.84
CA GLU A 41 -15.50 -2.32 -5.67
C GLU A 41 -14.70 -1.02 -5.59
N VAL A 42 -13.37 -1.18 -5.57
CA VAL A 42 -12.41 -0.08 -5.62
C VAL A 42 -11.68 -0.14 -6.95
N THR A 43 -11.94 0.83 -7.81
CA THR A 43 -11.17 1.02 -9.03
C THR A 43 -9.86 1.71 -8.68
N SER A 44 -8.77 0.96 -8.69
CA SER A 44 -7.44 1.48 -8.37
C SER A 44 -6.74 1.97 -9.63
N PHE A 45 -6.34 3.23 -9.62
CA PHE A 45 -5.60 3.88 -10.71
C PHE A 45 -4.24 4.37 -10.19
N LYS A 46 -3.16 3.83 -10.76
CA LYS A 46 -1.80 4.25 -10.43
C LYS A 46 -1.34 5.33 -11.40
N VAL A 47 -0.87 6.44 -10.86
CA VAL A 47 -0.37 7.59 -11.65
C VAL A 47 0.82 7.24 -12.54
N GLU A 48 1.61 6.23 -12.17
CA GLU A 48 2.69 5.69 -13.01
C GLU A 48 2.25 5.31 -14.43
N ARG A 49 1.00 4.93 -14.60
CA ARG A 49 0.43 4.56 -15.92
C ARG A 49 0.39 5.72 -16.92
N LEU A 50 0.49 6.94 -16.41
CA LEU A 50 0.46 8.17 -17.23
C LEU A 50 1.86 8.63 -17.66
N LEU A 51 2.92 8.00 -17.17
CA LEU A 51 4.28 8.34 -17.56
C LEU A 51 4.47 8.11 -19.07
N GLY A 52 4.96 9.14 -19.75
CA GLY A 52 5.20 9.10 -21.19
C GLY A 52 3.97 9.29 -22.09
N LEU A 53 2.78 9.45 -21.50
CA LEU A 53 1.57 9.76 -22.27
C LEU A 53 1.50 11.26 -22.62
N THR A 54 0.80 11.57 -23.71
CA THR A 54 0.36 12.92 -24.01
C THR A 54 -0.67 13.40 -22.99
N GLU A 55 -0.91 14.70 -22.90
CA GLU A 55 -1.93 15.24 -22.00
C GLU A 55 -3.34 14.73 -22.37
N GLU A 56 -3.64 14.62 -23.66
CA GLU A 56 -4.90 14.10 -24.18
C GLU A 56 -5.12 12.63 -23.80
N ASP A 57 -4.08 11.79 -23.96
CA ASP A 57 -4.15 10.39 -23.55
C ASP A 57 -4.29 10.23 -22.02
N ALA A 58 -3.64 11.10 -21.26
CA ALA A 58 -3.76 11.11 -19.79
C ALA A 58 -5.18 11.49 -19.35
N ILE A 59 -5.77 12.53 -19.97
CA ILE A 59 -7.16 12.95 -19.75
C ILE A 59 -8.12 11.79 -20.05
N GLN A 60 -7.96 11.15 -21.20
CA GLN A 60 -8.78 10.01 -21.62
C GLN A 60 -8.63 8.83 -20.64
N SER A 61 -7.41 8.49 -20.24
CA SER A 61 -7.12 7.38 -19.33
C SER A 61 -7.76 7.58 -17.95
N ILE A 62 -7.65 8.77 -17.38
CA ILE A 62 -8.28 9.12 -16.10
C ILE A 62 -9.81 9.11 -16.25
N GLY A 63 -10.35 9.70 -17.31
CA GLY A 63 -11.80 9.75 -17.59
C GLY A 63 -12.41 8.36 -17.68
N MET A 64 -11.77 7.44 -18.41
CA MET A 64 -12.22 6.05 -18.51
C MET A 64 -12.19 5.32 -17.16
N ALA A 65 -11.15 5.52 -16.37
CA ALA A 65 -11.06 4.92 -15.05
C ALA A 65 -12.11 5.46 -14.06
N LEU A 66 -12.40 6.76 -14.12
CA LEU A 66 -13.50 7.38 -13.36
C LEU A 66 -14.85 6.76 -13.76
N LEU A 67 -15.13 6.62 -15.06
CA LEU A 67 -16.36 5.99 -15.54
C LEU A 67 -16.50 4.54 -15.04
N GLN A 68 -15.42 3.76 -15.03
CA GLN A 68 -15.42 2.40 -14.48
C GLN A 68 -15.70 2.36 -12.98
N SER A 69 -15.30 3.39 -12.24
CA SER A 69 -15.52 3.49 -10.79
C SER A 69 -16.95 3.90 -10.40
N LYS A 70 -17.80 4.25 -11.36
CA LYS A 70 -19.15 4.75 -11.11
C LYS A 70 -19.98 3.77 -10.27
N GLY A 71 -20.59 4.29 -9.23
CA GLY A 71 -21.32 3.49 -8.23
C GLY A 71 -20.46 2.77 -7.20
N GLY A 72 -19.13 2.86 -7.29
CA GLY A 72 -18.15 2.36 -6.35
C GLY A 72 -17.21 3.46 -5.83
N LEU A 73 -15.94 3.11 -5.60
CA LEU A 73 -14.91 4.01 -5.10
C LEU A 73 -13.73 4.07 -6.06
N PHE A 74 -13.28 5.28 -6.39
CA PHE A 74 -12.08 5.52 -7.18
C PHE A 74 -10.89 5.77 -6.26
N PHE A 75 -9.87 4.93 -6.35
CA PHE A 75 -8.63 5.06 -5.59
C PHE A 75 -7.51 5.52 -6.52
N PHE A 76 -7.19 6.82 -6.45
CA PHE A 76 -6.15 7.44 -7.25
C PHE A 76 -4.82 7.40 -6.49
N ASP A 77 -3.89 6.57 -6.96
CA ASP A 77 -2.65 6.24 -6.25
C ASP A 77 -1.45 6.95 -6.90
N GLU A 78 -1.01 8.02 -6.27
CA GLU A 78 0.21 8.77 -6.63
C GLU A 78 1.47 8.24 -5.91
N ASP A 79 1.34 7.12 -5.21
CA ASP A 79 2.38 6.56 -4.36
C ASP A 79 3.44 5.81 -5.18
N SER A 80 4.33 6.56 -5.84
CA SER A 80 5.44 5.98 -6.58
C SER A 80 6.70 6.83 -6.48
N SER A 81 7.83 6.16 -6.22
CA SER A 81 9.15 6.79 -6.21
C SER A 81 9.64 7.20 -7.62
N SER A 82 9.18 6.51 -8.67
CA SER A 82 9.52 6.83 -10.06
C SER A 82 8.98 8.19 -10.53
N LEU A 83 7.99 8.73 -9.82
CA LEU A 83 7.42 10.06 -10.13
C LEU A 83 8.27 11.23 -9.62
N ASN A 84 9.25 10.99 -8.76
CA ASN A 84 10.07 12.05 -8.17
C ASN A 84 11.04 12.68 -9.17
N GLU A 85 11.34 11.99 -10.28
CA GLU A 85 12.32 12.42 -11.28
C GLU A 85 11.70 13.36 -12.33
N VAL A 86 10.39 13.46 -12.41
CA VAL A 86 9.67 14.26 -13.43
C VAL A 86 9.07 15.51 -12.80
N SER A 87 9.80 16.63 -12.93
CA SER A 87 9.33 17.93 -12.39
C SER A 87 7.96 18.33 -12.94
N GLY A 88 7.05 18.75 -12.05
CA GLY A 88 5.72 19.24 -12.40
C GLY A 88 4.73 18.16 -12.93
N PHE A 89 5.15 16.91 -13.06
CA PHE A 89 4.28 15.85 -13.55
C PHE A 89 3.09 15.60 -12.62
N ARG A 90 3.33 15.53 -11.32
CA ARG A 90 2.29 15.31 -10.31
C ARG A 90 1.25 16.42 -10.32
N ASP A 91 1.68 17.68 -10.44
CA ASP A 91 0.76 18.83 -10.46
C ASP A 91 -0.11 18.83 -11.71
N ARG A 92 0.45 18.48 -12.89
CA ARG A 92 -0.34 18.31 -14.12
C ARG A 92 -1.39 17.22 -14.00
N VAL A 93 -0.99 16.04 -13.49
CA VAL A 93 -1.91 14.91 -13.32
C VAL A 93 -3.02 15.22 -12.31
N ARG A 94 -2.66 15.91 -11.23
CA ARG A 94 -3.62 16.39 -10.22
C ARG A 94 -4.62 17.38 -10.82
N ALA A 95 -4.14 18.34 -11.61
CA ALA A 95 -5.01 19.29 -12.31
C ALA A 95 -6.00 18.58 -13.26
N ILE A 96 -5.53 17.57 -14.01
CA ILE A 96 -6.40 16.76 -14.88
C ILE A 96 -7.50 16.08 -14.04
N LEU A 97 -7.15 15.42 -12.94
CA LEU A 97 -8.12 14.75 -12.08
C LEU A 97 -9.15 15.73 -11.53
N VAL A 98 -8.72 16.88 -10.99
CA VAL A 98 -9.60 17.90 -10.43
C VAL A 98 -10.55 18.44 -11.51
N ASN A 99 -10.04 18.74 -12.71
CA ASN A 99 -10.87 19.19 -13.84
C ASN A 99 -11.91 18.15 -14.24
N GLN A 100 -11.56 16.87 -14.31
CA GLN A 100 -12.49 15.78 -14.61
C GLN A 100 -13.59 15.66 -13.54
N LEU A 101 -13.24 15.76 -12.25
CA LEU A 101 -14.21 15.74 -11.16
C LEU A 101 -15.14 16.95 -11.17
N ALA A 102 -14.64 18.11 -11.56
CA ALA A 102 -15.41 19.36 -11.66
C ALA A 102 -16.48 19.29 -12.77
N THR A 103 -16.29 18.46 -13.80
CA THR A 103 -17.29 18.29 -14.88
C THR A 103 -18.56 17.59 -14.39
N GLN A 104 -18.48 16.74 -13.37
CA GLN A 104 -19.59 15.97 -12.80
C GLN A 104 -19.54 15.99 -11.26
N PRO A 105 -19.87 17.12 -10.62
CA PRO A 105 -19.79 17.25 -9.17
C PRO A 105 -20.66 16.19 -8.46
N GLY A 106 -20.05 15.45 -7.52
CA GLY A 106 -20.75 14.44 -6.71
C GLY A 106 -21.04 13.11 -7.43
N ALA A 107 -20.61 12.94 -8.69
CA ALA A 107 -20.81 11.70 -9.43
C ALA A 107 -19.85 10.57 -9.00
N TYR A 108 -18.73 10.92 -8.37
CA TYR A 108 -17.67 9.99 -8.01
C TYR A 108 -17.27 10.11 -6.54
N ASN A 109 -16.99 8.98 -5.91
CA ASN A 109 -16.38 8.90 -4.57
C ASN A 109 -14.91 8.63 -4.76
N VAL A 110 -14.06 9.56 -4.32
CA VAL A 110 -12.63 9.53 -4.63
C VAL A 110 -11.79 9.48 -3.36
N ILE A 111 -10.82 8.60 -3.36
CA ILE A 111 -9.69 8.61 -2.43
C ILE A 111 -8.43 8.94 -3.22
N TYR A 112 -7.83 10.07 -2.92
CA TYR A 112 -6.54 10.48 -3.45
C TYR A 112 -5.43 10.06 -2.48
N ALA A 113 -4.51 9.21 -2.92
CA ALA A 113 -3.42 8.71 -2.09
C ALA A 113 -2.07 9.29 -2.55
N LYS A 114 -1.34 9.90 -1.62
CA LYS A 114 -0.03 10.51 -1.85
C LYS A 114 1.00 10.13 -0.80
N GLN A 115 2.28 10.34 -1.12
CA GLN A 115 3.44 9.99 -0.29
C GLN A 115 4.07 11.21 0.37
N ASP A 116 3.32 12.20 0.80
CA ASP A 116 3.89 13.34 1.50
C ASP A 116 4.02 13.07 3.01
N PRO A 117 5.07 13.58 3.66
CA PRO A 117 5.17 13.51 5.10
C PRO A 117 4.05 14.33 5.77
N PRO A 118 3.49 13.84 6.89
CA PRO A 118 2.28 14.41 7.51
C PRO A 118 2.40 15.88 7.89
N ARG A 119 3.61 16.41 8.03
CA ARG A 119 3.86 17.76 8.59
C ARG A 119 3.80 18.91 7.59
N GLN A 120 3.87 18.66 6.28
CA GLN A 120 3.88 19.72 5.26
C GLN A 120 2.53 20.02 4.62
N ILE A 121 1.53 19.18 4.87
CA ILE A 121 0.23 19.25 4.17
C ILE A 121 -0.71 20.28 4.75
N ILE A 122 -0.47 20.72 6.01
CA ILE A 122 -1.49 21.45 6.78
C ILE A 122 -1.66 22.91 6.31
N ASN A 123 -0.66 23.52 5.68
CA ASN A 123 -0.71 24.97 5.46
C ASN A 123 -0.93 25.45 4.03
N ASP A 124 -0.53 24.71 2.97
CA ASP A 124 -0.48 25.33 1.63
C ASP A 124 -1.44 24.72 0.58
N GLU A 125 -1.91 23.50 0.76
CA GLU A 125 -2.74 22.82 -0.23
C GLU A 125 -4.18 22.58 0.20
N VAL A 126 -4.48 22.56 1.50
CA VAL A 126 -5.85 22.45 2.03
C VAL A 126 -6.68 23.68 1.67
N GLU A 127 -6.05 24.87 1.62
CA GLU A 127 -6.72 26.09 1.18
C GLU A 127 -7.08 26.11 -0.32
N LYS A 128 -6.35 25.33 -1.15
CA LYS A 128 -6.57 25.30 -2.61
C LYS A 128 -7.56 24.23 -3.09
N VAL A 129 -7.79 23.20 -2.28
CA VAL A 129 -8.77 22.15 -2.58
C VAL A 129 -9.89 22.29 -1.58
N SER A 130 -10.80 23.20 -1.88
CA SER A 130 -12.00 23.57 -1.11
C SER A 130 -12.42 22.67 0.08
N ASP A 131 -13.05 23.24 1.06
CA ASP A 131 -13.63 22.79 2.35
C ASP A 131 -14.24 21.36 2.45
N MET A 132 -13.91 20.43 1.55
CA MET A 132 -14.62 19.18 1.35
C MET A 132 -13.76 17.91 1.41
N ILE A 133 -12.47 17.98 1.70
CA ILE A 133 -11.62 16.77 1.71
C ILE A 133 -11.32 16.33 3.14
N ASN A 134 -11.71 15.08 3.44
CA ASN A 134 -11.29 14.42 4.67
C ASN A 134 -9.85 13.94 4.52
N ILE A 135 -8.97 14.29 5.45
CA ILE A 135 -7.57 13.86 5.44
C ILE A 135 -7.38 12.71 6.41
N LEU A 136 -6.78 11.63 5.93
CA LEU A 136 -6.35 10.50 6.76
C LEU A 136 -4.84 10.32 6.64
N VAL A 137 -4.16 10.49 7.77
CA VAL A 137 -2.70 10.35 7.87
C VAL A 137 -2.36 8.92 8.24
N PHE A 138 -1.48 8.30 7.47
CA PHE A 138 -0.92 6.97 7.72
C PHE A 138 0.48 7.12 8.28
N GLU A 139 0.60 6.90 9.57
CA GLU A 139 1.91 6.88 10.24
C GLU A 139 2.70 5.61 9.88
N ASP A 140 4.01 5.69 10.05
CA ASP A 140 4.87 4.52 9.89
C ASP A 140 4.58 3.47 10.97
N TYR A 141 4.62 2.21 10.57
CA TYR A 141 4.43 1.10 11.50
C TYR A 141 5.55 1.01 12.53
N THR A 142 5.19 0.65 13.76
CA THR A 142 6.13 0.18 14.79
C THR A 142 6.56 -1.26 14.52
N ALA A 143 7.63 -1.70 15.19
CA ALA A 143 8.10 -3.09 15.09
C ALA A 143 7.02 -4.09 15.53
N ASP A 144 6.29 -3.77 16.61
CA ASP A 144 5.21 -4.62 17.13
C ASP A 144 4.05 -4.73 16.14
N GLN A 145 3.66 -3.63 15.50
CA GLN A 145 2.61 -3.64 14.48
C GLN A 145 3.02 -4.47 13.25
N LEU A 146 4.28 -4.38 12.83
CA LEU A 146 4.79 -5.19 11.72
C LEU A 146 4.86 -6.68 12.10
N MET A 147 5.21 -7.01 13.34
CA MET A 147 5.15 -8.39 13.84
C MET A 147 3.72 -8.94 13.86
N GLU A 148 2.74 -8.14 14.27
CA GLU A 148 1.33 -8.55 14.23
C GLU A 148 0.83 -8.77 12.78
N ILE A 149 1.24 -7.92 11.83
CA ILE A 149 0.96 -8.11 10.40
C ILE A 149 1.57 -9.43 9.92
N LEU A 150 2.84 -9.71 10.27
CA LEU A 150 3.52 -10.96 9.91
C LEU A 150 2.76 -12.19 10.45
N LYS A 151 2.42 -12.19 11.73
CA LYS A 151 1.66 -13.29 12.35
C LYS A 151 0.32 -13.52 11.67
N ARG A 152 -0.40 -12.44 11.36
CA ARG A 152 -1.69 -12.52 10.66
C ARG A 152 -1.55 -13.08 9.26
N ASP A 153 -0.55 -12.63 8.50
CA ASP A 153 -0.32 -13.10 7.14
C ASP A 153 0.09 -14.59 7.12
N LEU A 154 0.91 -15.05 8.07
CA LEU A 154 1.22 -16.47 8.24
C LEU A 154 -0.01 -17.29 8.64
N ALA A 155 -0.89 -16.75 9.48
CA ALA A 155 -2.10 -17.43 9.93
C ALA A 155 -3.09 -17.67 8.78
N THR A 156 -3.09 -16.86 7.71
CA THR A 156 -3.92 -17.10 6.51
C THR A 156 -3.54 -18.41 5.80
N ASP A 157 -2.30 -18.87 5.93
CA ASP A 157 -1.80 -20.16 5.42
C ASP A 157 -1.76 -21.23 6.54
N ASN A 158 -2.52 -21.04 7.60
CA ASN A 158 -2.52 -21.93 8.77
C ASN A 158 -1.10 -22.21 9.33
N THR A 159 -0.23 -21.21 9.27
CA THR A 159 1.20 -21.31 9.63
C THR A 159 1.47 -20.54 10.91
N ARG A 160 2.30 -21.11 11.78
CA ARG A 160 2.76 -20.48 13.03
C ARG A 160 4.29 -20.44 13.07
N MET A 161 4.84 -19.53 13.84
CA MET A 161 6.27 -19.49 14.12
C MET A 161 6.58 -20.25 15.41
N THR A 162 7.69 -20.99 15.41
CA THR A 162 8.29 -21.47 16.68
C THR A 162 8.83 -20.27 17.46
N ARG A 163 9.00 -20.43 18.77
CA ARG A 163 9.53 -19.37 19.64
C ARG A 163 10.88 -18.82 19.15
N THR A 164 11.77 -19.70 18.70
CA THR A 164 13.08 -19.30 18.17
C THR A 164 12.99 -18.55 16.85
N ALA A 165 12.07 -18.94 15.96
CA ALA A 165 11.81 -18.21 14.74
C ALA A 165 11.21 -16.84 15.02
N GLN A 166 10.27 -16.74 15.96
CA GLN A 166 9.66 -15.47 16.35
C GLN A 166 10.70 -14.50 16.91
N GLN A 167 11.56 -14.94 17.82
CA GLN A 167 12.65 -14.12 18.38
C GLN A 167 13.60 -13.58 17.30
N HIS A 168 13.94 -14.42 16.32
CA HIS A 168 14.76 -14.00 15.17
C HIS A 168 14.06 -12.91 14.35
N MET A 169 12.78 -13.09 14.06
CA MET A 169 12.00 -12.12 13.28
C MET A 169 11.76 -10.81 14.05
N GLU A 170 11.57 -10.85 15.36
CA GLU A 170 11.49 -9.64 16.20
C GLU A 170 12.78 -8.80 16.09
N GLN A 171 13.94 -9.43 16.12
CA GLN A 171 15.23 -8.76 15.95
C GLN A 171 15.37 -8.17 14.54
N PHE A 172 15.02 -8.93 13.51
CA PHE A 172 15.08 -8.50 12.12
C PHE A 172 14.14 -7.32 11.86
N ILE A 173 12.89 -7.39 12.32
CA ILE A 173 11.90 -6.32 12.13
C ILE A 173 12.31 -5.06 12.91
N SER A 174 12.83 -5.20 14.13
CA SER A 174 13.37 -4.07 14.91
C SER A 174 14.50 -3.38 14.15
N TYR A 175 15.39 -4.15 13.54
CA TYR A 175 16.45 -3.61 12.68
C TYR A 175 15.89 -2.84 11.47
N ILE A 176 14.86 -3.38 10.78
CA ILE A 176 14.21 -2.72 9.66
C ILE A 176 13.65 -1.37 10.09
N VAL A 177 12.93 -1.31 11.21
CA VAL A 177 12.31 -0.08 11.71
C VAL A 177 13.36 0.96 12.10
N ALA A 178 14.44 0.54 12.76
CA ALA A 178 15.56 1.43 13.14
C ALA A 178 16.28 2.03 11.91
N ASN A 179 16.30 1.32 10.77
CA ASN A 179 17.00 1.71 9.54
C ASN A 179 16.03 2.13 8.41
N LYS A 180 14.94 2.81 8.74
CA LYS A 180 13.85 3.21 7.83
C LYS A 180 14.29 3.82 6.50
N LYS A 181 15.38 4.60 6.47
CA LYS A 181 15.91 5.22 5.25
C LYS A 181 16.36 4.20 4.19
N ARG A 182 16.73 2.98 4.60
CA ARG A 182 17.22 1.93 3.69
C ARG A 182 16.14 0.93 3.29
N SER A 183 15.14 0.67 4.13
CA SER A 183 14.27 -0.50 3.95
C SER A 183 12.80 -0.19 3.75
N HIS A 184 12.34 1.05 3.93
CA HIS A 184 10.91 1.38 3.93
C HIS A 184 10.07 0.36 4.73
N ALA A 185 10.24 0.33 6.05
CA ALA A 185 9.52 -0.55 6.97
C ALA A 185 8.00 -0.48 6.72
N SER A 186 7.46 -1.41 5.98
CA SER A 186 6.11 -1.34 5.44
C SER A 186 5.40 -2.70 5.47
N ALA A 187 4.08 -2.68 5.53
CA ALA A 187 3.28 -3.90 5.44
C ALA A 187 3.53 -4.67 4.13
N ARG A 188 3.89 -3.98 3.03
CA ARG A 188 4.25 -4.64 1.75
C ARG A 188 5.52 -5.48 1.88
N LEU A 189 6.55 -4.96 2.57
CA LEU A 189 7.78 -5.72 2.83
C LEU A 189 7.48 -6.93 3.72
N ILE A 190 6.70 -6.75 4.78
CA ILE A 190 6.35 -7.83 5.70
C ILE A 190 5.56 -8.94 4.99
N LYS A 191 4.66 -8.58 4.08
CA LYS A 191 3.96 -9.57 3.26
C LYS A 191 4.93 -10.40 2.41
N LEU A 192 5.89 -9.76 1.75
CA LEU A 192 6.94 -10.46 1.00
C LEU A 192 7.76 -11.40 1.91
N VAL A 193 8.12 -10.94 3.10
CA VAL A 193 8.82 -11.75 4.11
C VAL A 193 7.96 -12.97 4.49
N ALA A 194 6.67 -12.81 4.75
CA ALA A 194 5.76 -13.92 5.05
C ALA A 194 5.71 -14.95 3.92
N GLU A 195 5.59 -14.51 2.66
CA GLU A 195 5.61 -15.39 1.49
C GLU A 195 6.93 -16.17 1.37
N MET A 196 8.07 -15.52 1.64
CA MET A 196 9.37 -16.18 1.64
C MET A 196 9.49 -17.21 2.77
N MET A 197 9.01 -16.90 3.98
CA MET A 197 9.00 -17.84 5.11
C MET A 197 8.16 -19.10 4.79
N ILE A 198 6.99 -18.92 4.19
CA ILE A 198 6.14 -20.04 3.77
C ILE A 198 6.86 -20.88 2.72
N ARG A 199 7.50 -20.25 1.74
CA ARG A 199 8.30 -20.95 0.71
C ARG A 199 9.44 -21.76 1.33
N ASN A 200 10.21 -21.18 2.22
CA ASN A 200 11.33 -21.86 2.90
C ASN A 200 10.83 -23.08 3.71
N ARG A 201 9.71 -22.92 4.44
CA ARG A 201 9.06 -24.03 5.14
C ARG A 201 8.70 -25.15 4.18
N VAL A 202 8.05 -24.87 3.05
CA VAL A 202 7.68 -25.87 2.06
C VAL A 202 8.91 -26.56 1.50
N GLN A 203 9.97 -25.83 1.20
CA GLN A 203 11.24 -26.39 0.72
C GLN A 203 11.89 -27.32 1.74
N ARG A 204 11.95 -26.90 3.03
CA ARG A 204 12.48 -27.75 4.13
C ARG A 204 11.67 -29.03 4.27
N LEU A 205 10.34 -28.95 4.22
CA LEU A 205 9.46 -30.13 4.29
C LEU A 205 9.64 -31.08 3.13
N ALA A 206 9.84 -30.58 1.90
CA ALA A 206 10.11 -31.40 0.74
C ALA A 206 11.43 -32.18 0.84
N GLN A 207 12.44 -31.61 1.51
CA GLN A 207 13.74 -32.27 1.75
C GLN A 207 13.66 -33.29 2.88
N ASN A 208 12.75 -33.12 3.86
CA ASN A 208 12.59 -33.98 5.03
C ASN A 208 11.40 -34.94 4.89
N LYS A 209 11.56 -36.03 4.18
CA LYS A 209 10.49 -37.05 3.92
C LYS A 209 9.89 -37.70 5.19
N LYS A 210 10.45 -37.49 6.38
CA LYS A 210 9.99 -38.05 7.65
C LYS A 210 9.06 -37.14 8.48
N ALA A 211 8.76 -35.93 8.04
CA ALA A 211 7.90 -35.01 8.78
C ALA A 211 6.40 -35.35 8.60
N ASN A 212 5.96 -36.43 9.25
CA ASN A 212 4.51 -36.79 9.28
C ASN A 212 3.73 -36.05 10.38
N ASP A 213 4.42 -35.34 11.28
CA ASP A 213 3.80 -34.59 12.36
C ASP A 213 3.12 -33.32 11.82
N VAL A 214 1.83 -33.16 12.14
CA VAL A 214 0.99 -32.04 11.69
C VAL A 214 1.53 -30.69 12.22
N ASP A 215 2.01 -30.66 13.46
CA ASP A 215 2.58 -29.47 14.08
C ASP A 215 3.85 -29.00 13.37
N VAL A 216 4.68 -29.93 12.92
CA VAL A 216 5.90 -29.62 12.16
C VAL A 216 5.55 -29.07 10.76
N LYS A 217 4.48 -29.58 10.13
CA LYS A 217 4.04 -29.14 8.80
C LYS A 217 3.57 -27.69 8.79
N HIS A 218 2.96 -27.22 9.89
CA HIS A 218 2.42 -25.87 9.99
C HIS A 218 3.33 -24.90 10.75
N SER A 219 4.56 -25.33 11.11
CA SER A 219 5.49 -24.51 11.87
C SER A 219 6.64 -24.01 11.01
N VAL A 220 6.84 -22.69 11.04
CA VAL A 220 8.08 -22.05 10.61
C VAL A 220 9.10 -22.15 11.73
N THR A 221 10.25 -22.74 11.43
CA THR A 221 11.36 -22.95 12.36
C THR A 221 12.45 -21.91 12.19
N LYS A 222 13.45 -21.91 13.05
CA LYS A 222 14.62 -21.02 12.94
C LYS A 222 15.31 -21.17 11.58
N GLN A 223 15.44 -22.38 11.06
CA GLN A 223 16.05 -22.67 9.76
C GLN A 223 15.35 -21.96 8.60
N ASP A 224 14.03 -21.80 8.67
CA ASP A 224 13.24 -21.16 7.62
C ASP A 224 13.41 -19.63 7.59
N VAL A 225 13.96 -19.04 8.68
CA VAL A 225 14.11 -17.60 8.86
C VAL A 225 15.56 -17.12 8.98
N GLU A 226 16.53 -18.00 9.05
CA GLU A 226 17.96 -17.64 9.21
C GLU A 226 18.50 -16.73 8.11
N MET A 227 17.90 -16.78 6.91
CA MET A 227 18.27 -15.91 5.80
C MET A 227 17.92 -14.44 6.02
N PHE A 228 16.93 -14.14 6.90
CA PHE A 228 16.52 -12.77 7.16
C PHE A 228 17.55 -12.07 8.05
N THR A 229 18.51 -11.45 7.43
CA THR A 229 19.62 -10.74 8.06
C THR A 229 19.68 -9.29 7.54
N PRO A 230 20.39 -8.39 8.24
CA PRO A 230 20.68 -7.05 7.73
C PRO A 230 21.30 -7.05 6.33
N ALA A 231 22.23 -7.97 6.06
CA ALA A 231 22.90 -8.10 4.76
C ALA A 231 21.92 -8.47 3.62
N MET A 232 20.95 -9.34 3.90
CA MET A 232 19.90 -9.67 2.93
C MET A 232 19.06 -8.43 2.57
N LEU A 233 18.73 -7.62 3.57
CA LEU A 233 17.97 -6.40 3.33
C LEU A 233 18.71 -5.44 2.39
N ASP A 234 20.02 -5.29 2.60
CA ASP A 234 20.86 -4.44 1.73
C ASP A 234 20.89 -4.97 0.28
N SER A 235 20.90 -6.29 0.07
CA SER A 235 20.81 -6.88 -1.28
C SER A 235 19.45 -6.65 -1.93
N MET A 236 18.35 -6.80 -1.22
CA MET A 236 16.99 -6.56 -1.73
C MET A 236 16.75 -5.11 -2.12
N THR A 237 17.44 -4.17 -1.49
CA THR A 237 17.34 -2.74 -1.79
C THR A 237 18.26 -2.31 -2.93
N SER A 238 19.43 -2.95 -3.10
CA SER A 238 20.38 -2.66 -4.17
C SER A 238 19.90 -3.17 -5.54
N GLU A 239 19.25 -4.33 -5.61
CA GLU A 239 18.72 -4.88 -6.87
C GLU A 239 17.61 -4.01 -7.47
N ARG A 240 16.84 -3.28 -6.67
CA ARG A 240 15.84 -2.32 -7.18
C ARG A 240 16.45 -1.11 -7.88
N ASN A 241 17.68 -0.73 -7.52
CA ASN A 241 18.39 0.39 -8.15
C ASN A 241 19.11 0.00 -9.45
N THR A 242 19.21 -1.30 -9.78
CA THR A 242 19.93 -1.79 -10.98
C THR A 242 19.00 -2.11 -12.15
N ILE A 243 17.69 -2.04 -12.00
CA ILE A 243 16.72 -2.13 -13.10
C ILE A 243 16.39 -0.71 -13.60
N GLY A 244 17.40 0.10 -13.81
CA GLY A 244 17.35 1.33 -14.56
C GLY A 244 18.10 1.10 -15.87
N TYR A 245 17.41 1.27 -17.00
CA TYR A 245 17.91 1.16 -18.36
C TYR A 245 19.37 1.65 -18.50
N LYS A 246 20.26 0.73 -18.90
CA LYS A 246 21.48 1.14 -19.61
C LYS A 246 21.07 1.48 -21.04
N GLN A 247 21.33 2.71 -21.42
CA GLN A 247 21.30 3.20 -22.80
C GLN A 247 22.21 2.37 -23.70
#